data_c07f2b69fa87a8f42af50b988bdc7dd7
#
_entry.id   c07f2b69fa87a8f42af50b988bdc7dd7
#
_cell.length_a   1.000
_cell.length_b   1.000
_cell.length_c   1.000
_cell.angle_alpha   90.00
_cell.angle_beta   90.00
_cell.angle_gamma   90.00
#
_symmetry.space_group_name_H-M   'P 1'
#
loop_
_entity.id
_entity.type
_entity.pdbx_description
1 polymer ?
#
loop_
_entity_poly.entity_id
_entity_poly.type
_entity_poly.pdbx_seq_one_letter_code
_entity_poly.pdbx_strand_id
1 'polypeptide(L)'
;MLRFCMFAFVFLIASSSSAQDVDYLQGRVIQGPFKTNVVKGGELSFLQTGNAEFPVSLVLDVVGADNKKNRSLVDKYDVAGSDPKIESIFFYPVKGKKNVLVLVSWEITSRGIGTYGTLYQVYGYEKSSGNKLVLNKLVRFDKSLSGMEGYQEGEEQHFPYVNAGLIKIYIDKVIGSK
;
A
#
# COMPACT_ATOMS: atom_id res chain seq x y z
N MET A 1 71.20 -11.80 20.59
CA MET A 1 69.98 -12.58 20.25
C MET A 1 68.81 -11.60 20.13
N LEU A 2 68.48 -11.19 18.92
CA LEU A 2 67.43 -10.21 18.64
C LEU A 2 66.19 -10.99 18.19
N ARG A 3 65.10 -10.97 19.00
CA ARG A 3 63.82 -11.63 18.65
C ARG A 3 62.96 -10.65 17.85
N PHE A 4 62.75 -10.96 16.60
CA PHE A 4 61.85 -10.26 15.69
C PHE A 4 60.42 -10.75 15.96
N CYS A 5 59.56 -9.90 16.55
CA CYS A 5 58.11 -10.16 16.67
C CYS A 5 57.44 -9.70 15.37
N MET A 6 56.97 -10.66 14.58
CA MET A 6 56.20 -10.42 13.36
C MET A 6 54.71 -10.21 13.75
N PHE A 7 54.21 -8.99 13.72
CA PHE A 7 52.83 -8.68 13.90
C PHE A 7 52.09 -8.96 12.59
N ALA A 8 51.24 -9.99 12.59
CA ALA A 8 50.33 -10.27 11.49
C ALA A 8 49.12 -9.33 11.60
N PHE A 9 49.00 -8.40 10.67
CA PHE A 9 47.85 -7.52 10.52
C PHE A 9 46.75 -8.30 9.80
N VAL A 10 45.73 -8.74 10.53
CA VAL A 10 44.50 -9.33 9.94
C VAL A 10 43.61 -8.18 9.44
N PHE A 11 43.56 -8.01 8.12
CA PHE A 11 42.61 -7.11 7.48
C PHE A 11 41.20 -7.76 7.53
N LEU A 12 40.34 -7.31 8.42
CA LEU A 12 38.92 -7.60 8.34
C LEU A 12 38.32 -6.79 7.17
N ILE A 13 38.02 -7.48 6.08
CA ILE A 13 37.21 -6.91 5.00
C ILE A 13 35.78 -6.94 5.47
N ALA A 14 35.25 -5.80 5.95
CA ALA A 14 33.84 -5.61 6.19
C ALA A 14 33.14 -5.54 4.83
N SER A 15 32.48 -6.63 4.45
CA SER A 15 31.58 -6.66 3.30
C SER A 15 30.36 -5.80 3.64
N SER A 16 30.34 -4.57 3.15
CA SER A 16 29.14 -3.72 3.20
C SER A 16 28.13 -4.33 2.24
N SER A 17 27.16 -5.06 2.79
CA SER A 17 25.93 -5.42 2.08
C SER A 17 25.17 -4.11 1.83
N SER A 18 25.31 -3.54 0.63
CA SER A 18 24.42 -2.48 0.18
C SER A 18 23.04 -3.12 -0.06
N ALA A 19 22.09 -2.92 0.87
CA ALA A 19 20.70 -3.11 0.58
C ALA A 19 20.39 -2.22 -0.64
N GLN A 20 20.02 -2.82 -1.77
CA GLN A 20 19.51 -2.06 -2.92
C GLN A 20 18.25 -1.37 -2.44
N ASP A 21 18.29 -0.04 -2.34
CA ASP A 21 17.09 0.78 -2.17
C ASP A 21 16.19 0.52 -3.37
N VAL A 22 15.15 -0.28 -3.16
CA VAL A 22 14.16 -0.55 -4.20
C VAL A 22 13.41 0.74 -4.45
N ASP A 23 13.52 1.27 -5.65
CA ASP A 23 12.85 2.50 -6.04
C ASP A 23 11.35 2.24 -6.28
N TYR A 24 10.54 2.42 -5.24
CA TYR A 24 9.08 2.31 -5.30
C TYR A 24 8.41 3.38 -6.18
N LEU A 25 9.16 4.34 -6.68
CA LEU A 25 8.68 5.38 -7.59
C LEU A 25 8.81 4.97 -9.06
N GLN A 26 9.47 3.83 -9.33
CA GLN A 26 9.65 3.28 -10.66
C GLN A 26 8.94 1.94 -10.79
N GLY A 27 8.62 1.58 -12.03
CA GLY A 27 7.96 0.33 -12.32
C GLY A 27 6.98 0.44 -13.50
N ARG A 28 6.42 -0.69 -13.88
CA ARG A 28 5.40 -0.75 -14.93
C ARG A 28 4.06 -0.31 -14.36
N VAL A 29 3.39 0.66 -14.99
CA VAL A 29 2.02 1.04 -14.62
C VAL A 29 1.09 -0.15 -14.88
N ILE A 30 0.41 -0.61 -13.83
CA ILE A 30 -0.59 -1.69 -13.90
C ILE A 30 -2.02 -1.16 -13.89
N GLN A 31 -2.25 0.00 -13.24
CA GLN A 31 -3.53 0.72 -13.30
C GLN A 31 -3.31 2.23 -13.21
N GLY A 32 -4.13 3.01 -13.90
CA GLY A 32 -4.07 4.47 -13.96
C GLY A 32 -3.53 4.99 -15.30
N PRO A 33 -3.20 6.29 -15.42
CA PRO A 33 -3.33 7.30 -14.35
C PRO A 33 -4.79 7.70 -14.08
N PHE A 34 -5.12 7.86 -12.81
CA PHE A 34 -6.42 8.35 -12.35
C PHE A 34 -6.30 9.80 -11.91
N LYS A 35 -6.99 10.72 -12.59
CA LYS A 35 -7.05 12.13 -12.16
C LYS A 35 -7.74 12.24 -10.81
N THR A 36 -7.14 12.97 -9.87
CA THR A 36 -7.71 13.21 -8.55
C THR A 36 -7.92 14.69 -8.27
N ASN A 37 -9.02 15.02 -7.57
CA ASN A 37 -9.29 16.35 -7.05
C ASN A 37 -9.00 16.45 -5.54
N VAL A 38 -8.48 15.40 -4.92
CA VAL A 38 -7.98 15.42 -3.53
C VAL A 38 -6.70 16.26 -3.46
N VAL A 39 -5.83 16.07 -4.46
CA VAL A 39 -4.67 16.95 -4.70
C VAL A 39 -4.88 17.61 -6.07
N LYS A 40 -4.89 18.95 -6.11
CA LYS A 40 -5.14 19.71 -7.34
C LYS A 40 -4.10 19.36 -8.41
N GLY A 41 -4.57 18.94 -9.58
CA GLY A 41 -3.72 18.54 -10.71
C GLY A 41 -2.95 17.24 -10.49
N GLY A 42 -3.36 16.44 -9.48
CA GLY A 42 -2.76 15.15 -9.19
C GLY A 42 -3.27 14.02 -10.07
N GLU A 43 -2.39 13.08 -10.39
CA GLU A 43 -2.67 11.82 -11.06
C GLU A 43 -2.12 10.66 -10.24
N LEU A 44 -2.93 9.64 -10.02
CA LEU A 44 -2.58 8.44 -9.25
C LEU A 44 -2.33 7.27 -10.19
N SER A 45 -1.27 6.53 -9.94
CA SER A 45 -0.97 5.29 -10.68
C SER A 45 -0.50 4.20 -9.75
N PHE A 46 -0.91 2.97 -10.03
CA PHE A 46 -0.34 1.78 -9.40
C PHE A 46 0.77 1.26 -10.27
N LEU A 47 1.92 0.99 -9.64
CA LEU A 47 3.10 0.48 -10.30
C LEU A 47 3.40 -0.93 -9.81
N GLN A 48 3.72 -1.84 -10.72
CA GLN A 48 4.39 -3.08 -10.38
C GLN A 48 5.86 -2.77 -10.13
N THR A 49 6.31 -3.01 -8.90
CA THR A 49 7.71 -2.80 -8.50
C THR A 49 8.54 -4.06 -8.77
N GLY A 50 9.85 -3.96 -8.61
CA GLY A 50 10.73 -5.15 -8.60
C GLY A 50 10.89 -5.79 -7.23
N ASN A 51 10.17 -5.32 -6.21
CA ASN A 51 10.29 -5.79 -4.83
C ASN A 51 9.35 -6.96 -4.56
N ALA A 52 9.89 -8.09 -4.06
CA ALA A 52 9.10 -9.28 -3.77
C ALA A 52 8.21 -9.14 -2.52
N GLU A 53 8.58 -8.28 -1.57
CA GLU A 53 7.78 -8.04 -0.36
C GLU A 53 6.66 -7.02 -0.61
N PHE A 54 6.93 -5.99 -1.42
CA PHE A 54 5.97 -4.94 -1.79
C PHE A 54 5.85 -4.83 -3.32
N PRO A 55 5.21 -5.80 -3.99
CA PRO A 55 5.19 -5.87 -5.46
C PRO A 55 4.37 -4.76 -6.12
N VAL A 56 3.53 -4.05 -5.37
CA VAL A 56 2.73 -2.94 -5.88
C VAL A 56 2.94 -1.69 -5.06
N SER A 57 3.16 -0.55 -5.73
CA SER A 57 3.17 0.78 -5.11
C SER A 57 2.08 1.67 -5.70
N LEU A 58 1.58 2.61 -4.88
CA LEU A 58 0.72 3.71 -5.30
C LEU A 58 1.55 4.99 -5.33
N VAL A 59 1.59 5.64 -6.47
CA VAL A 59 2.31 6.91 -6.66
C VAL A 59 1.36 8.03 -7.03
N LEU A 60 1.71 9.25 -6.61
CA LEU A 60 1.04 10.49 -6.97
C LEU A 60 1.99 11.33 -7.82
N ASP A 61 1.56 11.66 -9.01
CA ASP A 61 2.21 12.59 -9.91
C ASP A 61 1.50 13.95 -9.84
N VAL A 62 2.24 15.04 -9.64
CA VAL A 62 1.73 16.41 -9.66
C VAL A 62 2.59 17.27 -10.55
N VAL A 63 1.97 18.04 -11.44
CA VAL A 63 2.69 19.01 -12.26
C VAL A 63 2.95 20.26 -11.40
N GLY A 64 4.23 20.59 -11.22
CA GLY A 64 4.68 21.79 -10.51
C GLY A 64 4.47 23.08 -11.32
N ALA A 65 4.73 24.21 -10.68
CA ALA A 65 4.66 25.53 -11.33
C ALA A 65 5.71 25.70 -12.47
N ASP A 66 6.76 24.90 -12.43
CA ASP A 66 7.82 24.82 -13.45
C ASP A 66 7.48 23.86 -14.60
N ASN A 67 6.24 23.39 -14.69
CA ASN A 67 5.75 22.36 -15.62
C ASN A 67 6.46 21.00 -15.50
N LYS A 68 7.24 20.79 -14.45
CA LYS A 68 7.83 19.48 -14.19
C LYS A 68 6.87 18.58 -13.43
N LYS A 69 6.82 17.32 -13.83
CA LYS A 69 6.04 16.29 -13.17
C LYS A 69 6.84 15.77 -11.96
N ASN A 70 6.32 16.00 -10.77
CA ASN A 70 6.91 15.54 -9.51
C ASN A 70 6.14 14.31 -9.03
N ARG A 71 6.85 13.19 -8.92
CA ARG A 71 6.30 11.92 -8.43
C ARG A 71 6.63 11.72 -6.96
N SER A 72 5.65 11.29 -6.19
CA SER A 72 5.82 10.91 -4.80
C SER A 72 5.16 9.58 -4.48
N LEU A 73 5.76 8.80 -3.60
CA LEU A 73 5.17 7.58 -3.06
C LEU A 73 4.01 7.97 -2.14
N VAL A 74 2.86 7.32 -2.34
CA VAL A 74 1.69 7.41 -1.45
C VAL A 74 1.71 6.22 -0.50
N ASP A 75 1.79 5.00 -1.05
CA ASP A 75 1.83 3.76 -0.28
C ASP A 75 2.45 2.61 -1.09
N LYS A 76 2.71 1.50 -0.40
CA LYS A 76 3.15 0.24 -0.97
C LYS A 76 2.36 -0.91 -0.34
N TYR A 77 2.00 -1.89 -1.16
CA TYR A 77 1.17 -3.01 -0.75
C TYR A 77 2.02 -4.27 -0.71
N ASP A 78 1.99 -4.93 0.44
CA ASP A 78 2.74 -6.14 0.76
C ASP A 78 2.07 -7.40 0.18
N VAL A 79 2.82 -8.48 0.15
CA VAL A 79 2.33 -9.84 -0.14
C VAL A 79 1.63 -10.38 1.10
N ALA A 80 0.43 -10.94 0.92
CA ALA A 80 -0.30 -11.64 1.98
C ALA A 80 -0.92 -12.95 1.44
N GLY A 81 -0.08 -13.98 1.27
CA GLY A 81 -0.47 -15.26 0.66
C GLY A 81 -0.41 -15.25 -0.87
N SER A 82 -0.69 -14.11 -1.50
CA SER A 82 -0.49 -13.81 -2.92
C SER A 82 -0.04 -12.36 -3.09
N ASP A 83 0.28 -11.96 -4.32
CA ASP A 83 0.46 -10.56 -4.65
C ASP A 83 -0.84 -9.77 -4.45
N PRO A 84 -0.75 -8.50 -4.02
CA PRO A 84 -1.93 -7.64 -3.86
C PRO A 84 -2.57 -7.33 -5.22
N LYS A 85 -3.90 -7.47 -5.28
CA LYS A 85 -4.72 -7.09 -6.41
C LYS A 85 -5.50 -5.82 -6.08
N ILE A 86 -5.38 -4.79 -6.91
CA ILE A 86 -6.14 -3.57 -6.77
C ILE A 86 -7.53 -3.77 -7.38
N GLU A 87 -8.54 -3.92 -6.54
CA GLU A 87 -9.92 -4.16 -6.96
C GLU A 87 -10.60 -2.87 -7.41
N SER A 88 -10.41 -1.79 -6.68
CA SER A 88 -10.95 -0.49 -7.07
C SER A 88 -10.21 0.68 -6.41
N ILE A 89 -10.21 1.82 -7.13
CA ILE A 89 -9.86 3.14 -6.59
C ILE A 89 -11.04 4.08 -6.81
N PHE A 90 -11.42 4.84 -5.79
CA PHE A 90 -12.50 5.81 -5.87
C PHE A 90 -12.28 6.98 -4.92
N PHE A 91 -13.02 8.08 -5.15
CA PHE A 91 -12.89 9.30 -4.36
C PHE A 91 -14.17 9.50 -3.55
N TYR A 92 -14.02 9.62 -2.22
CA TYR A 92 -15.17 9.77 -1.35
C TYR A 92 -14.81 10.59 -0.10
N PRO A 93 -15.72 11.44 0.42
CA PRO A 93 -15.45 12.16 1.66
C PRO A 93 -15.48 11.23 2.87
N VAL A 94 -14.52 11.41 3.78
CA VAL A 94 -14.49 10.78 5.10
C VAL A 94 -14.48 11.92 6.12
N LYS A 95 -15.50 12.02 6.95
CA LYS A 95 -15.71 13.16 7.87
C LYS A 95 -15.56 14.53 7.18
N GLY A 96 -16.22 14.67 6.03
CA GLY A 96 -16.24 15.91 5.25
C GLY A 96 -14.95 16.23 4.48
N LYS A 97 -13.87 15.47 4.66
CA LYS A 97 -12.62 15.66 3.92
C LYS A 97 -12.57 14.71 2.73
N LYS A 98 -12.16 15.23 1.56
CA LYS A 98 -11.95 14.40 0.35
C LYS A 98 -10.86 13.37 0.60
N ASN A 99 -11.13 12.12 0.27
CA ASN A 99 -10.20 11.00 0.37
C ASN A 99 -10.08 10.25 -0.96
N VAL A 100 -8.93 9.63 -1.16
CA VAL A 100 -8.73 8.53 -2.11
C VAL A 100 -8.96 7.25 -1.32
N LEU A 101 -9.83 6.37 -1.82
CA LEU A 101 -10.09 5.06 -1.22
C LEU A 101 -9.68 3.98 -2.20
N VAL A 102 -9.00 2.95 -1.69
CA VAL A 102 -8.51 1.81 -2.48
C VAL A 102 -8.97 0.53 -1.79
N LEU A 103 -9.63 -0.34 -2.54
CA LEU A 103 -9.91 -1.71 -2.12
C LEU A 103 -8.83 -2.62 -2.70
N VAL A 104 -8.14 -3.34 -1.83
CA VAL A 104 -7.09 -4.31 -2.19
C VAL A 104 -7.53 -5.68 -1.73
N SER A 105 -7.18 -6.70 -2.50
CA SER A 105 -7.44 -8.10 -2.15
C SER A 105 -6.20 -8.97 -2.32
N TRP A 106 -6.20 -10.10 -1.61
CA TRP A 106 -5.18 -11.16 -1.69
C TRP A 106 -5.87 -12.51 -1.72
N GLU A 107 -5.40 -13.42 -2.55
CA GLU A 107 -5.84 -14.80 -2.54
C GLU A 107 -5.09 -15.58 -1.47
N ILE A 108 -5.81 -16.22 -0.55
CA ILE A 108 -5.28 -17.05 0.52
C ILE A 108 -5.55 -18.51 0.20
N THR A 109 -4.51 -19.34 0.22
CA THR A 109 -4.60 -20.77 -0.19
C THR A 109 -4.08 -21.75 0.85
N SER A 110 -4.05 -21.37 2.13
CA SER A 110 -3.53 -22.18 3.24
C SER A 110 -4.55 -23.24 3.70
N ARG A 111 -4.94 -24.13 2.78
CA ARG A 111 -5.98 -25.16 3.01
C ARG A 111 -5.64 -26.12 4.14
N GLY A 112 -4.34 -26.40 4.37
CA GLY A 112 -3.89 -27.34 5.41
C GLY A 112 -4.25 -26.89 6.84
N ILE A 113 -4.47 -25.59 7.05
CA ILE A 113 -4.94 -25.01 8.32
C ILE A 113 -6.37 -24.48 8.22
N GLY A 114 -7.13 -24.87 7.19
CA GLY A 114 -8.51 -24.46 7.00
C GLY A 114 -8.68 -22.97 6.64
N THR A 115 -7.64 -22.29 6.11
CA THR A 115 -7.69 -20.86 5.76
C THR A 115 -7.51 -20.71 4.24
N TYR A 116 -8.59 -20.32 3.56
CA TYR A 116 -8.60 -20.13 2.10
C TYR A 116 -9.77 -19.22 1.68
N GLY A 117 -9.58 -18.49 0.60
CA GLY A 117 -10.53 -17.49 0.09
C GLY A 117 -9.83 -16.19 -0.26
N THR A 118 -10.52 -15.07 -0.10
CA THR A 118 -9.99 -13.75 -0.44
C THR A 118 -9.94 -12.87 0.80
N LEU A 119 -8.75 -12.38 1.14
CA LEU A 119 -8.57 -11.34 2.14
C LEU A 119 -8.78 -9.97 1.48
N TYR A 120 -9.56 -9.12 2.08
CA TYR A 120 -9.82 -7.75 1.64
C TYR A 120 -9.31 -6.74 2.66
N GLN A 121 -8.83 -5.59 2.16
CA GLN A 121 -8.50 -4.42 2.98
C GLN A 121 -8.85 -3.14 2.22
N VAL A 122 -9.52 -2.23 2.90
CA VAL A 122 -9.74 -0.87 2.42
C VAL A 122 -8.66 0.05 2.97
N TYR A 123 -8.03 0.80 2.07
CA TYR A 123 -7.09 1.87 2.40
C TYR A 123 -7.74 3.22 2.12
N GLY A 124 -7.42 4.21 2.95
CA GLY A 124 -7.85 5.58 2.75
C GLY A 124 -6.67 6.54 2.80
N TYR A 125 -6.67 7.53 1.93
CA TYR A 125 -5.63 8.57 1.90
C TYR A 125 -6.27 9.94 1.82
N GLU A 126 -5.82 10.85 2.69
CA GLU A 126 -6.26 12.23 2.71
C GLU A 126 -5.12 13.19 2.35
N LYS A 127 -5.46 14.41 1.93
CA LYS A 127 -4.46 15.44 1.64
C LYS A 127 -3.80 15.89 2.93
N SER A 128 -2.47 15.85 2.94
CA SER A 128 -1.63 16.46 3.96
C SER A 128 -1.24 17.90 3.60
N SER A 129 -0.42 18.55 4.41
CA SER A 129 0.22 19.81 4.07
C SER A 129 1.01 19.68 2.77
N GLY A 130 0.89 20.65 1.89
CA GLY A 130 1.44 20.60 0.53
C GLY A 130 0.60 19.76 -0.42
N ASN A 131 1.23 19.19 -1.43
CA ASN A 131 0.60 18.38 -2.46
C ASN A 131 0.90 16.88 -2.25
N LYS A 132 0.75 16.38 -1.03
CA LYS A 132 1.00 14.98 -0.67
C LYS A 132 -0.27 14.32 -0.15
N LEU A 133 -0.37 13.03 -0.32
CA LEU A 133 -1.36 12.17 0.32
C LEU A 133 -0.71 11.43 1.49
N VAL A 134 -1.47 11.27 2.57
CA VAL A 134 -1.08 10.50 3.75
C VAL A 134 -2.20 9.55 4.13
N LEU A 135 -1.85 8.48 4.80
CA LEU A 135 -2.78 7.46 5.25
C LEU A 135 -3.85 8.06 6.18
N ASN A 136 -5.12 7.83 5.85
CA ASN A 136 -6.25 8.17 6.73
C ASN A 136 -6.41 7.05 7.77
N LYS A 137 -6.05 7.37 9.02
CA LYS A 137 -6.07 6.41 10.13
C LYS A 137 -7.47 5.91 10.47
N LEU A 138 -8.52 6.71 10.27
CA LEU A 138 -9.91 6.31 10.53
C LEU A 138 -10.36 5.17 9.61
N VAL A 139 -9.86 5.15 8.36
CA VAL A 139 -10.14 4.08 7.41
C VAL A 139 -9.21 2.90 7.65
N ARG A 140 -7.88 3.15 7.74
CA ARG A 140 -6.87 2.09 7.77
C ARG A 140 -6.98 1.18 8.99
N PHE A 141 -7.34 1.73 10.15
CA PHE A 141 -7.43 0.98 11.40
C PHE A 141 -8.86 0.60 11.81
N ASP A 142 -9.84 0.84 10.94
CA ASP A 142 -11.19 0.33 11.16
C ASP A 142 -11.22 -1.18 10.83
N LYS A 143 -11.43 -1.97 11.87
CA LYS A 143 -11.42 -3.44 11.78
C LYS A 143 -12.50 -3.99 10.84
N SER A 144 -13.61 -3.28 10.65
CA SER A 144 -14.67 -3.69 9.74
C SER A 144 -14.31 -3.51 8.27
N LEU A 145 -13.28 -2.70 7.96
CA LEU A 145 -12.80 -2.46 6.60
C LEU A 145 -11.65 -3.40 6.19
N SER A 146 -11.45 -4.50 6.96
CA SER A 146 -10.56 -5.61 6.62
C SER A 146 -11.23 -6.92 7.00
N GLY A 147 -11.11 -7.95 6.17
CA GLY A 147 -11.68 -9.26 6.49
C GLY A 147 -11.57 -10.28 5.36
N MET A 148 -11.89 -11.52 5.72
CA MET A 148 -11.90 -12.66 4.80
C MET A 148 -13.29 -12.85 4.18
N GLU A 149 -13.31 -13.22 2.91
CA GLU A 149 -14.41 -13.87 2.23
C GLU A 149 -14.00 -15.29 1.92
N GLY A 150 -14.54 -16.27 2.64
CA GLY A 150 -14.17 -17.67 2.53
C GLY A 150 -14.07 -18.35 3.89
N TYR A 151 -12.95 -19.01 4.18
CA TYR A 151 -12.74 -19.75 5.43
C TYR A 151 -11.48 -19.28 6.15
N GLN A 152 -11.56 -19.13 7.47
CA GLN A 152 -10.43 -18.86 8.34
C GLN A 152 -10.43 -19.84 9.51
N GLU A 153 -9.38 -20.68 9.60
CA GLU A 153 -9.24 -21.72 10.62
C GLU A 153 -10.45 -22.69 10.66
N GLY A 154 -11.03 -22.97 9.48
CA GLY A 154 -12.20 -23.84 9.33
C GLY A 154 -13.56 -23.15 9.51
N GLU A 155 -13.59 -21.93 9.98
CA GLU A 155 -14.80 -21.12 10.17
C GLU A 155 -15.11 -20.28 8.93
N GLU A 156 -16.37 -20.29 8.48
CA GLU A 156 -16.82 -19.47 7.36
C GLU A 156 -16.80 -17.99 7.74
N GLN A 157 -16.20 -17.17 6.88
CA GLN A 157 -16.08 -15.72 7.03
C GLN A 157 -16.77 -15.03 5.86
N HIS A 158 -17.43 -13.92 6.14
CA HIS A 158 -18.05 -13.09 5.12
C HIS A 158 -17.61 -11.64 5.26
N PHE A 159 -16.96 -11.10 4.21
CA PHE A 159 -16.56 -9.70 4.15
C PHE A 159 -17.57 -8.89 3.32
N PRO A 160 -18.38 -8.01 3.94
CA PRO A 160 -19.49 -7.35 3.25
C PRO A 160 -19.08 -6.20 2.31
N TYR A 161 -17.83 -5.69 2.40
CA TYR A 161 -17.43 -4.46 1.71
C TYR A 161 -16.57 -4.72 0.46
N VAL A 162 -17.01 -5.63 -0.39
CA VAL A 162 -16.28 -6.09 -1.59
C VAL A 162 -16.37 -5.13 -2.79
N ASN A 163 -17.02 -3.96 -2.64
CA ASN A 163 -17.10 -2.94 -3.69
C ASN A 163 -17.24 -1.52 -3.13
N ALA A 164 -16.98 -0.52 -3.98
CA ALA A 164 -17.01 0.88 -3.62
C ALA A 164 -18.37 1.36 -3.07
N GLY A 165 -19.48 0.81 -3.56
CA GLY A 165 -20.84 1.19 -3.13
C GLY A 165 -21.08 0.83 -1.65
N LEU A 166 -20.78 -0.40 -1.28
CA LEU A 166 -20.92 -0.90 0.10
C LEU A 166 -19.96 -0.19 1.07
N ILE A 167 -18.73 0.10 0.63
CA ILE A 167 -17.76 0.86 1.41
C ILE A 167 -18.27 2.28 1.69
N LYS A 168 -18.84 2.98 0.70
CA LYS A 168 -19.40 4.32 0.86
C LYS A 168 -20.54 4.33 1.88
N ILE A 169 -21.46 3.36 1.78
CA ILE A 169 -22.58 3.22 2.73
C ILE A 169 -22.05 3.03 4.16
N TYR A 170 -21.03 2.20 4.34
CA TYR A 170 -20.39 1.99 5.65
C TYR A 170 -19.76 3.28 6.19
N ILE A 171 -19.01 3.99 5.36
CA ILE A 171 -18.37 5.25 5.75
C ILE A 171 -19.40 6.27 6.22
N ASP A 172 -20.50 6.43 5.50
CA ASP A 172 -21.57 7.38 5.87
C ASP A 172 -22.23 7.01 7.19
N LYS A 173 -22.57 5.73 7.37
CA LYS A 173 -23.34 5.27 8.54
C LYS A 173 -22.50 5.16 9.81
N VAL A 174 -21.23 4.76 9.70
CA VAL A 174 -20.40 4.37 10.85
C VAL A 174 -19.29 5.37 11.12
N ILE A 175 -18.49 5.73 10.12
CA ILE A 175 -17.35 6.64 10.28
C ILE A 175 -17.82 8.09 10.31
N GLY A 176 -18.82 8.44 9.49
CA GLY A 176 -19.38 9.79 9.40
C GLY A 176 -20.18 10.20 10.65
N SER A 177 -20.78 9.23 11.34
CA SER A 177 -21.60 9.45 12.55
C SER A 177 -20.79 9.53 13.86
N LYS A 178 -19.54 9.15 13.86
CA LYS A 178 -18.58 9.30 14.98
C LYS A 178 -17.87 10.64 14.87
#